data_c7cfaba91883ca957eaff622148eda6b
#
_entry.id   c7cfaba91883ca957eaff622148eda6b
#
_cell.length_a   1.000
_cell.length_b   1.000
_cell.length_c   1.000
_cell.angle_alpha   90.00
_cell.angle_beta   90.00
_cell.angle_gamma   90.00
#
_symmetry.space_group_name_H-M   'P 1'
#
loop_
_entity.id
_entity.type
_entity.pdbx_description
1 polymer ?
#
loop_
_entity_poly.entity_id
_entity_poly.type
_entity_poly.pdbx_seq_one_letter_code
_entity_poly.pdbx_strand_id
1 'polypeptide(L)'
;MEFLSENPDVDVSAAWERCWGIQTKIIERVKARYDVKRHPSCDGREYFVSDEHEVHGKMEGSFNSYTGDEVDWLVHSWIGNRQKSILDINATVFLGQMNQVPHLTIIFGTIPRLYFYAEYTPRMDLRTNPDYVSKYYEPVNQDFLEFRANQDWTRFVSHGTYLRSLMSPICVSSHAELNDTNIDYCEDYLEKFIQRWFDWLDEAEELPIERRDQQQKYDYAVRELGYRNATMYILPIRVF
;
A
#
# COMPACT_ATOMS: atom_id res chain seq x y z
N MET A 1 -5.08 -4.47 19.36
CA MET A 1 -5.59 -3.09 19.43
C MET A 1 -4.94 -2.26 20.57
N GLU A 2 -3.90 -2.78 21.17
CA GLU A 2 -3.08 -2.04 22.14
C GLU A 2 -2.33 -0.85 21.50
N PHE A 3 -2.06 -0.90 20.21
CA PHE A 3 -1.38 0.19 19.46
C PHE A 3 -2.04 1.57 19.59
N LEU A 4 -3.35 1.61 19.67
CA LEU A 4 -4.09 2.89 19.67
C LEU A 4 -4.18 3.51 21.07
N SER A 5 -3.85 2.76 22.13
CA SER A 5 -3.85 3.26 23.51
C SER A 5 -2.51 3.90 23.93
N GLU A 6 -1.45 3.72 23.15
CA GLU A 6 -0.10 4.18 23.48
C GLU A 6 0.35 5.39 22.64
N ASN A 7 -0.55 6.05 21.91
CA ASN A 7 -0.17 7.16 21.06
C ASN A 7 0.11 8.43 21.87
N PRO A 8 1.35 8.92 21.85
CA PRO A 8 1.66 10.21 22.41
C PRO A 8 1.02 11.34 21.60
N ASP A 9 0.72 12.45 22.27
CA ASP A 9 0.32 13.71 21.62
C ASP A 9 1.53 14.30 20.88
N VAL A 10 1.85 13.75 19.73
CA VAL A 10 2.95 14.17 18.86
C VAL A 10 2.36 14.68 17.55
N ASP A 11 2.69 15.91 17.18
CA ASP A 11 2.33 16.47 15.89
C ASP A 11 3.18 15.82 14.79
N VAL A 12 2.51 15.14 13.86
CA VAL A 12 3.12 14.46 12.71
C VAL A 12 2.74 15.10 11.37
N SER A 13 2.24 16.35 11.39
CA SER A 13 1.77 17.04 10.17
C SER A 13 2.87 17.14 9.11
N ALA A 14 4.11 17.45 9.51
CA ALA A 14 5.23 17.51 8.56
C ALA A 14 5.57 16.16 7.96
N ALA A 15 5.55 15.09 8.75
CA ALA A 15 5.75 13.72 8.27
C ALA A 15 4.62 13.30 7.32
N TRP A 16 3.37 13.68 7.64
CA TRP A 16 2.23 13.44 6.77
C TRP A 16 2.42 14.13 5.40
N GLU A 17 2.78 15.40 5.38
CA GLU A 17 3.00 16.15 4.13
C GLU A 17 4.07 15.47 3.25
N ARG A 18 5.17 15.01 3.86
CA ARG A 18 6.22 14.30 3.14
C ARG A 18 5.76 12.96 2.59
N CYS A 19 5.19 12.09 3.43
CA CYS A 19 4.74 10.76 3.03
C CYS A 19 3.61 10.83 1.99
N TRP A 20 2.65 11.75 2.16
CA TRP A 20 1.59 12.02 1.20
C TRP A 20 2.16 12.52 -0.13
N GLY A 21 3.14 13.43 -0.09
CA GLY A 21 3.83 13.94 -1.27
C GLY A 21 4.55 12.86 -2.06
N ILE A 22 5.25 11.94 -1.38
CA ILE A 22 5.90 10.78 -2.01
C ILE A 22 4.87 9.92 -2.75
N GLN A 23 3.78 9.53 -2.07
CA GLN A 23 2.73 8.71 -2.70
C GLN A 23 2.01 9.45 -3.82
N THR A 24 1.76 10.75 -3.68
CA THR A 24 1.14 11.57 -4.73
C THR A 24 1.96 11.52 -6.02
N LYS A 25 3.28 11.69 -5.96
CA LYS A 25 4.16 11.59 -7.14
C LYS A 25 4.00 10.23 -7.84
N ILE A 26 3.90 9.15 -7.08
CA ILE A 26 3.73 7.79 -7.60
C ILE A 26 2.37 7.65 -8.29
N ILE A 27 1.31 8.06 -7.63
CA ILE A 27 -0.06 7.97 -8.14
C ILE A 27 -0.23 8.81 -9.42
N GLU A 28 0.35 10.00 -9.48
CA GLU A 28 0.30 10.83 -10.69
C GLU A 28 1.06 10.17 -11.87
N ARG A 29 2.16 9.46 -11.61
CA ARG A 29 2.83 8.66 -12.66
C ARG A 29 1.92 7.54 -13.18
N VAL A 30 1.18 6.86 -12.29
CA VAL A 30 0.21 5.82 -12.69
C VAL A 30 -0.92 6.42 -13.52
N LYS A 31 -1.47 7.55 -13.10
CA LYS A 31 -2.53 8.27 -13.84
C LYS A 31 -2.05 8.80 -15.18
N ALA A 32 -0.80 9.23 -15.29
CA ALA A 32 -0.23 9.67 -16.55
C ALA A 32 -0.05 8.54 -17.57
N ARG A 33 0.11 7.30 -17.08
CA ARG A 33 0.25 6.11 -17.93
C ARG A 33 -1.10 5.54 -18.38
N TYR A 34 -2.11 5.58 -17.50
CA TYR A 34 -3.38 4.90 -17.71
C TYR A 34 -4.56 5.88 -17.73
N ASP A 35 -5.50 5.67 -18.64
CA ASP A 35 -6.77 6.39 -18.63
C ASP A 35 -7.65 5.86 -17.51
N VAL A 36 -7.61 6.55 -16.38
CA VAL A 36 -8.41 6.20 -15.19
C VAL A 36 -9.40 7.29 -14.84
N LYS A 37 -10.60 6.89 -14.48
CA LYS A 37 -11.69 7.74 -14.01
C LYS A 37 -12.04 7.43 -12.56
N ARG A 38 -12.71 8.34 -11.89
CA ARG A 38 -13.17 8.09 -10.53
C ARG A 38 -14.00 6.82 -10.44
N HIS A 39 -13.69 6.01 -9.45
CA HIS A 39 -14.45 4.78 -9.19
C HIS A 39 -15.85 5.15 -8.65
N PRO A 40 -16.92 4.45 -9.08
CA PRO A 40 -18.29 4.73 -8.65
C PRO A 40 -18.52 4.65 -7.12
N SER A 41 -17.68 3.92 -6.39
CA SER A 41 -17.75 3.85 -4.92
C SER A 41 -17.34 5.16 -4.21
N CYS A 42 -16.69 6.08 -4.92
CA CYS A 42 -16.41 7.41 -4.41
C CYS A 42 -17.62 8.31 -4.64
N ASP A 43 -18.47 8.45 -3.64
CA ASP A 43 -19.75 9.19 -3.67
C ASP A 43 -19.63 10.73 -3.77
N GLY A 44 -18.47 11.22 -4.17
CA GLY A 44 -18.14 12.63 -4.28
C GLY A 44 -17.52 13.24 -3.04
N ARG A 45 -17.42 12.52 -1.95
CA ARG A 45 -16.70 12.98 -0.76
C ARG A 45 -15.22 12.64 -0.90
N GLU A 46 -14.41 13.67 -1.08
CA GLU A 46 -12.95 13.52 -1.13
C GLU A 46 -12.30 13.61 0.24
N TYR A 47 -12.98 14.24 1.18
CA TYR A 47 -12.48 14.50 2.53
C TYR A 47 -13.61 14.33 3.54
N PHE A 48 -13.27 13.75 4.68
CA PHE A 48 -14.19 13.53 5.78
C PHE A 48 -13.50 13.78 7.13
N VAL A 49 -14.34 14.15 8.11
CA VAL A 49 -13.93 14.39 9.50
C VAL A 49 -14.89 13.64 10.40
N SER A 50 -14.38 12.93 11.38
CA SER A 50 -15.21 12.27 12.39
C SER A 50 -15.68 13.23 13.48
N ASP A 51 -16.62 12.78 14.30
CA ASP A 51 -16.84 13.36 15.62
C ASP A 51 -15.60 13.17 16.50
N GLU A 52 -15.52 13.95 17.59
CA GLU A 52 -14.41 13.87 18.51
C GLU A 52 -14.45 12.55 19.32
N HIS A 53 -13.32 11.84 19.33
CA HIS A 53 -13.15 10.61 20.08
C HIS A 53 -12.29 10.88 21.33
N GLU A 54 -12.65 10.30 22.48
CA GLU A 54 -11.97 10.57 23.77
C GLU A 54 -10.45 10.35 23.73
N VAL A 55 -9.99 9.33 23.01
CA VAL A 55 -8.55 8.96 22.95
C VAL A 55 -7.84 9.60 21.76
N HIS A 56 -8.49 9.67 20.59
CA HIS A 56 -7.84 10.02 19.33
C HIS A 56 -8.18 11.42 18.83
N GLY A 57 -9.06 12.15 19.53
CA GLY A 57 -9.58 13.41 19.06
C GLY A 57 -10.34 13.26 17.74
N LYS A 58 -10.39 14.31 16.93
CA LYS A 58 -10.98 14.26 15.59
C LYS A 58 -10.06 13.51 14.64
N MET A 59 -10.60 12.45 14.04
CA MET A 59 -9.99 11.78 12.92
C MET A 59 -10.43 12.44 11.62
N GLU A 60 -9.53 12.55 10.69
CA GLU A 60 -9.77 13.11 9.36
C GLU A 60 -9.15 12.23 8.29
N GLY A 61 -9.54 12.41 7.05
CA GLY A 61 -8.99 11.62 5.96
C GLY A 61 -9.56 11.96 4.60
N SER A 62 -8.96 11.36 3.59
CA SER A 62 -9.49 11.38 2.23
C SER A 62 -9.44 9.99 1.63
N PHE A 63 -10.40 9.69 0.76
CA PHE A 63 -10.44 8.44 0.02
C PHE A 63 -10.65 8.74 -1.47
N ASN A 64 -9.60 8.54 -2.25
CA ASN A 64 -9.65 8.72 -3.69
C ASN A 64 -9.44 7.36 -4.36
N SER A 65 -10.42 6.92 -5.11
CA SER A 65 -10.37 5.66 -5.85
C SER A 65 -10.67 5.88 -7.32
N TYR A 66 -9.94 5.17 -8.18
CA TYR A 66 -10.06 5.28 -9.63
C TYR A 66 -10.08 3.89 -10.25
N THR A 67 -10.61 3.81 -11.48
CA THR A 67 -10.68 2.59 -12.28
C THR A 67 -10.54 2.90 -13.76
N GLY A 68 -10.08 1.96 -14.56
CA GLY A 68 -9.94 2.02 -16.01
C GLY A 68 -9.78 0.63 -16.58
N ASP A 69 -9.58 0.52 -17.91
CA ASP A 69 -9.51 -0.78 -18.56
C ASP A 69 -8.27 -1.60 -18.14
N GLU A 70 -7.15 -0.91 -17.88
CA GLU A 70 -5.88 -1.53 -17.51
C GLU A 70 -5.61 -1.47 -15.98
N VAL A 71 -6.43 -0.72 -15.25
CA VAL A 71 -6.34 -0.57 -13.79
C VAL A 71 -7.71 -0.83 -13.18
N ASP A 72 -7.86 -2.01 -12.58
CA ASP A 72 -9.12 -2.42 -11.96
C ASP A 72 -9.45 -1.56 -10.75
N TRP A 73 -8.44 -1.21 -9.95
CA TRP A 73 -8.65 -0.39 -8.76
C TRP A 73 -7.36 0.32 -8.34
N LEU A 74 -7.40 1.63 -8.32
CA LEU A 74 -6.34 2.48 -7.80
C LEU A 74 -6.87 3.27 -6.63
N VAL A 75 -6.18 3.21 -5.50
CA VAL A 75 -6.53 3.97 -4.29
C VAL A 75 -5.38 4.86 -3.89
N HIS A 76 -5.71 6.10 -3.53
CA HIS A 76 -4.84 7.02 -2.82
C HIS A 76 -5.64 7.62 -1.68
N SER A 77 -5.38 7.18 -0.48
CA SER A 77 -6.17 7.51 0.70
C SER A 77 -5.32 7.74 1.92
N TRP A 78 -5.85 8.47 2.87
CA TRP A 78 -5.29 8.53 4.20
C TRP A 78 -6.40 8.67 5.23
N ILE A 79 -6.10 8.26 6.44
CA ILE A 79 -6.93 8.45 7.63
C ILE A 79 -6.02 8.67 8.83
N GLY A 80 -6.40 9.57 9.72
CA GLY A 80 -5.65 9.77 10.94
C GLY A 80 -5.97 11.05 11.67
N ASN A 81 -5.16 11.31 12.69
CA ASN A 81 -5.09 12.61 13.35
C ASN A 81 -3.62 13.06 13.35
N ARG A 82 -3.33 14.05 12.51
CA ARG A 82 -1.97 14.56 12.32
C ARG A 82 -1.34 15.15 13.59
N GLN A 83 -2.16 15.60 14.52
CA GLN A 83 -1.71 16.19 15.79
C GLN A 83 -1.51 15.15 16.90
N LYS A 84 -1.89 13.89 16.67
CA LYS A 84 -1.85 12.82 17.67
C LYS A 84 -1.10 11.56 17.23
N SER A 85 -0.19 11.69 16.28
CA SER A 85 0.62 10.56 15.77
C SER A 85 -0.17 9.32 15.37
N ILE A 86 -1.35 9.50 14.77
CA ILE A 86 -2.14 8.40 14.20
C ILE A 86 -2.35 8.69 12.74
N LEU A 87 -1.59 8.01 11.87
CA LEU A 87 -1.74 8.12 10.42
C LEU A 87 -1.67 6.74 9.78
N ASP A 88 -2.51 6.57 8.77
CA ASP A 88 -2.41 5.52 7.74
C ASP A 88 -2.55 6.20 6.38
N ILE A 89 -1.53 6.12 5.55
CA ILE A 89 -1.47 6.72 4.22
C ILE A 89 -1.24 5.59 3.23
N ASN A 90 -2.18 5.36 2.34
CA ASN A 90 -2.23 4.20 1.45
C ASN A 90 -2.23 4.61 -0.03
N ALA A 91 -1.33 4.01 -0.79
CA ALA A 91 -1.34 4.00 -2.25
C ALA A 91 -1.35 2.54 -2.72
N THR A 92 -2.43 2.12 -3.38
CA THR A 92 -2.58 0.75 -3.87
C THR A 92 -3.06 0.76 -5.32
N VAL A 93 -2.44 -0.07 -6.16
CA VAL A 93 -2.79 -0.26 -7.56
C VAL A 93 -3.06 -1.73 -7.83
N PHE A 94 -4.32 -2.08 -8.08
CA PHE A 94 -4.70 -3.36 -8.64
C PHE A 94 -4.83 -3.20 -10.16
N LEU A 95 -3.93 -3.84 -10.89
CA LEU A 95 -3.95 -3.85 -12.36
C LEU A 95 -5.12 -4.67 -12.88
N GLY A 96 -5.61 -4.31 -14.06
CA GLY A 96 -6.61 -5.07 -14.81
C GLY A 96 -6.04 -6.38 -15.36
N GLN A 97 -6.90 -7.14 -16.01
CA GLN A 97 -6.63 -8.50 -16.47
C GLN A 97 -5.72 -8.63 -17.71
N MET A 98 -5.15 -7.53 -18.19
CA MET A 98 -4.40 -7.50 -19.46
C MET A 98 -3.01 -8.14 -19.37
N ASN A 99 -2.39 -8.15 -18.20
CA ASN A 99 -1.06 -8.70 -17.95
C ASN A 99 -0.97 -9.36 -16.57
N GLN A 100 0.20 -9.89 -16.23
CA GLN A 100 0.45 -10.55 -14.93
C GLN A 100 1.50 -9.84 -14.07
N VAL A 101 1.84 -8.58 -14.38
CA VAL A 101 2.71 -7.79 -13.51
C VAL A 101 2.09 -7.71 -12.11
N PRO A 102 2.84 -7.90 -11.03
CA PRO A 102 2.32 -7.81 -9.66
C PRO A 102 1.56 -6.51 -9.41
N HIS A 103 0.55 -6.56 -8.55
CA HIS A 103 -0.07 -5.34 -8.04
C HIS A 103 0.89 -4.59 -7.13
N LEU A 104 0.60 -3.32 -6.86
CA LEU A 104 1.46 -2.44 -6.07
C LEU A 104 0.71 -1.97 -4.82
N THR A 105 1.35 -2.08 -3.65
CA THR A 105 0.83 -1.49 -2.41
C THR A 105 1.95 -0.80 -1.65
N ILE A 106 1.71 0.45 -1.25
CA ILE A 106 2.63 1.26 -0.45
C ILE A 106 1.84 1.89 0.68
N ILE A 107 2.29 1.68 1.92
CA ILE A 107 1.66 2.27 3.09
C ILE A 107 2.71 2.96 3.94
N PHE A 108 2.41 4.19 4.36
CA PHE A 108 3.07 4.85 5.46
C PHE A 108 2.10 4.96 6.63
N GLY A 109 2.60 4.85 7.84
CA GLY A 109 1.83 5.06 9.05
C GLY A 109 2.68 5.61 10.19
N THR A 110 2.02 6.15 11.19
CA THR A 110 2.68 6.56 12.43
C THR A 110 1.87 6.07 13.63
N ILE A 111 2.47 5.25 14.52
CA ILE A 111 1.78 4.75 15.72
C ILE A 111 2.82 4.32 16.79
N PRO A 112 3.49 5.19 17.51
CA PRO A 112 3.98 6.55 17.16
C PRO A 112 5.20 6.52 16.26
N ARG A 113 5.69 5.32 15.92
CA ARG A 113 6.87 5.12 15.06
C ARG A 113 6.46 5.19 13.60
N LEU A 114 7.39 5.56 12.73
CA LEU A 114 7.21 5.45 11.30
C LEU A 114 7.02 3.96 10.94
N TYR A 115 5.88 3.62 10.36
CA TYR A 115 5.60 2.34 9.74
C TYR A 115 5.72 2.48 8.23
N PHE A 116 6.41 1.54 7.61
CA PHE A 116 6.57 1.47 6.17
C PHE A 116 6.23 0.08 5.65
N TYR A 117 5.42 0.05 4.60
CA TYR A 117 5.02 -1.16 3.90
C TYR A 117 5.18 -0.93 2.40
N ALA A 118 5.87 -1.85 1.72
CA ALA A 118 6.01 -1.86 0.27
C ALA A 118 5.89 -3.31 -0.22
N GLU A 119 5.01 -3.51 -1.20
CA GLU A 119 4.62 -4.84 -1.66
C GLU A 119 4.38 -4.87 -3.17
N TYR A 120 4.96 -5.84 -3.83
CA TYR A 120 4.50 -6.33 -5.12
C TYR A 120 3.55 -7.51 -4.85
N THR A 121 2.24 -7.22 -4.78
CA THR A 121 1.25 -8.23 -4.42
C THR A 121 1.12 -9.27 -5.53
N PRO A 122 1.32 -10.57 -5.23
CA PRO A 122 1.29 -11.61 -6.25
C PRO A 122 -0.07 -11.76 -6.90
N ARG A 123 -0.06 -12.07 -8.20
CA ARG A 123 -1.26 -12.34 -8.99
C ARG A 123 -1.44 -13.82 -9.33
N MET A 124 -0.68 -14.67 -8.64
CA MET A 124 -0.82 -16.13 -8.70
C MET A 124 -0.16 -16.79 -7.48
N ASP A 125 -0.40 -18.07 -7.29
CA ASP A 125 0.24 -18.84 -6.21
C ASP A 125 1.72 -19.04 -6.50
N LEU A 126 2.58 -18.39 -5.74
CA LEU A 126 4.04 -18.42 -5.92
C LEU A 126 4.63 -19.82 -5.73
N ARG A 127 4.00 -20.68 -4.95
CA ARG A 127 4.48 -22.05 -4.66
C ARG A 127 4.42 -22.97 -5.87
N THR A 128 3.54 -22.69 -6.79
CA THR A 128 3.27 -23.52 -7.98
C THR A 128 3.68 -22.85 -9.29
N ASN A 129 4.21 -21.62 -9.23
CA ASN A 129 4.58 -20.83 -10.40
C ASN A 129 6.03 -20.30 -10.28
N PRO A 130 7.06 -21.18 -10.39
CA PRO A 130 8.46 -20.78 -10.21
C PRO A 130 8.91 -19.73 -11.24
N ASP A 131 8.43 -19.79 -12.49
CA ASP A 131 8.80 -18.81 -13.53
C ASP A 131 8.32 -17.41 -13.17
N TYR A 132 7.17 -17.29 -12.51
CA TYR A 132 6.67 -16.02 -12.02
C TYR A 132 7.53 -15.47 -10.88
N VAL A 133 8.00 -16.35 -9.99
CA VAL A 133 8.94 -15.99 -8.92
C VAL A 133 10.26 -15.50 -9.52
N SER A 134 10.84 -16.24 -10.46
CA SER A 134 12.09 -15.87 -11.11
C SER A 134 11.97 -14.56 -11.92
N LYS A 135 10.82 -14.28 -12.52
CA LYS A 135 10.60 -13.05 -13.26
C LYS A 135 10.45 -11.81 -12.38
N TYR A 136 9.69 -11.90 -11.29
CA TYR A 136 9.28 -10.70 -10.53
C TYR A 136 9.86 -10.60 -9.12
N TYR A 137 10.28 -11.70 -8.48
CA TYR A 137 10.70 -11.67 -7.08
C TYR A 137 12.20 -11.92 -6.87
N GLU A 138 12.81 -12.81 -7.64
CA GLU A 138 14.26 -13.03 -7.57
C GLU A 138 15.08 -11.77 -7.91
N PRO A 139 14.73 -10.97 -8.95
CA PRO A 139 15.50 -9.78 -9.30
C PRO A 139 15.51 -8.69 -8.24
N VAL A 140 14.51 -8.66 -7.36
CA VAL A 140 14.37 -7.64 -6.29
C VAL A 140 14.71 -8.17 -4.90
N ASN A 141 15.06 -9.44 -4.78
CA ASN A 141 15.37 -10.05 -3.50
C ASN A 141 16.57 -9.39 -2.81
N GLN A 142 17.56 -8.94 -3.57
CA GLN A 142 18.73 -8.26 -3.00
C GLN A 142 18.36 -6.94 -2.33
N ASP A 143 17.54 -6.11 -2.99
CA ASP A 143 17.06 -4.83 -2.44
C ASP A 143 16.27 -5.06 -1.13
N PHE A 144 15.45 -6.11 -1.10
CA PHE A 144 14.73 -6.53 0.10
C PHE A 144 15.67 -6.96 1.23
N LEU A 145 16.70 -7.75 0.93
CA LEU A 145 17.70 -8.19 1.93
C LEU A 145 18.51 -7.01 2.47
N GLU A 146 18.87 -6.06 1.63
CA GLU A 146 19.54 -4.82 2.04
C GLU A 146 18.67 -3.99 2.97
N PHE A 147 17.38 -3.80 2.63
CA PHE A 147 16.43 -3.14 3.53
C PHE A 147 16.36 -3.86 4.88
N ARG A 148 16.29 -5.18 4.85
CA ARG A 148 16.23 -6.03 6.05
C ARG A 148 17.49 -5.99 6.92
N ALA A 149 18.65 -5.70 6.33
CA ALA A 149 19.91 -5.59 7.04
C ALA A 149 20.09 -4.25 7.77
N ASN A 150 19.30 -3.26 7.45
CA ASN A 150 19.34 -1.95 8.10
C ASN A 150 18.87 -2.06 9.56
N GLN A 151 19.77 -1.74 10.51
CA GLN A 151 19.54 -1.91 11.96
C GLN A 151 18.57 -0.88 12.55
N ASP A 152 18.30 0.21 11.85
CA ASP A 152 17.35 1.24 12.29
C ASP A 152 15.90 0.78 12.11
N TRP A 153 15.69 -0.27 11.29
CA TRP A 153 14.39 -0.81 10.95
C TRP A 153 14.09 -2.13 11.66
N THR A 154 12.98 -2.18 12.37
CA THR A 154 12.48 -3.39 13.02
C THR A 154 11.33 -3.96 12.22
N ARG A 155 11.39 -5.26 11.91
CA ARG A 155 10.31 -5.96 11.21
C ARG A 155 9.01 -5.90 12.00
N PHE A 156 7.95 -5.50 11.33
CA PHE A 156 6.59 -5.65 11.82
C PHE A 156 5.97 -6.95 11.28
N VAL A 157 5.37 -7.72 12.15
CA VAL A 157 4.66 -8.96 11.78
C VAL A 157 3.19 -8.78 12.10
N SER A 158 2.36 -8.71 11.07
CA SER A 158 0.91 -8.63 11.25
C SER A 158 0.37 -9.79 12.09
N HIS A 159 -0.53 -9.51 13.02
CA HIS A 159 -1.24 -10.54 13.80
C HIS A 159 -2.27 -11.30 12.93
N GLY A 160 -2.70 -10.72 11.82
CA GLY A 160 -3.66 -11.34 10.89
C GLY A 160 -3.03 -12.48 10.09
N THR A 161 -3.45 -13.72 10.33
CA THR A 161 -2.96 -14.90 9.60
C THR A 161 -3.27 -14.79 8.10
N TYR A 162 -4.46 -14.31 7.75
CA TYR A 162 -4.86 -14.10 6.36
C TYR A 162 -3.97 -13.08 5.66
N LEU A 163 -3.73 -11.93 6.29
CA LEU A 163 -2.88 -10.90 5.70
C LEU A 163 -1.47 -11.44 5.45
N ARG A 164 -0.89 -12.16 6.42
CA ARG A 164 0.43 -12.79 6.23
C ARG A 164 0.47 -13.81 5.11
N SER A 165 -0.64 -14.50 4.83
CA SER A 165 -0.71 -15.49 3.74
C SER A 165 -0.79 -14.87 2.35
N LEU A 166 -1.16 -13.59 2.26
CA LEU A 166 -1.23 -12.84 1.00
C LEU A 166 0.08 -12.11 0.68
N MET A 167 0.94 -11.90 1.67
CA MET A 167 2.21 -11.19 1.50
C MET A 167 3.20 -12.01 0.68
N SER A 168 3.92 -11.34 -0.21
CA SER A 168 5.03 -11.94 -0.94
C SER A 168 6.25 -12.18 -0.04
N PRO A 169 7.19 -13.04 -0.44
CA PRO A 169 8.41 -13.28 0.33
C PRO A 169 9.32 -12.05 0.47
N ILE A 170 9.17 -11.06 -0.43
CA ILE A 170 9.97 -9.82 -0.43
C ILE A 170 9.18 -8.60 0.10
N CYS A 171 8.06 -8.82 0.75
CA CYS A 171 7.28 -7.75 1.33
C CYS A 171 8.05 -7.03 2.43
N VAL A 172 8.25 -5.74 2.27
CA VAL A 172 8.74 -4.86 3.33
C VAL A 172 7.57 -4.50 4.23
N SER A 173 7.67 -4.84 5.51
CA SER A 173 6.73 -4.47 6.56
C SER A 173 7.54 -4.22 7.82
N SER A 174 7.82 -2.96 8.11
CA SER A 174 8.79 -2.60 9.15
C SER A 174 8.47 -1.25 9.77
N HIS A 175 9.03 -0.98 10.93
CA HIS A 175 8.92 0.32 11.59
C HIS A 175 10.29 0.81 12.06
N ALA A 176 10.45 2.13 12.08
CA ALA A 176 11.65 2.83 12.55
C ALA A 176 11.27 4.05 13.40
N GLU A 177 12.25 4.76 13.91
CA GLU A 177 12.02 6.07 14.49
C GLU A 177 11.45 7.03 13.44
N LEU A 178 10.46 7.84 13.82
CA LEU A 178 9.89 8.85 12.95
C LEU A 178 10.82 10.07 12.89
N ASN A 179 11.61 10.14 11.83
CA ASN A 179 12.51 11.25 11.53
C ASN A 179 12.74 11.38 10.02
N ASP A 180 13.32 12.49 9.59
CA ASP A 180 13.55 12.79 8.20
C ASP A 180 14.47 11.78 7.53
N THR A 181 15.52 11.32 8.20
CA THR A 181 16.47 10.34 7.65
C THR A 181 15.77 9.03 7.28
N ASN A 182 14.86 8.55 8.11
CA ASN A 182 14.12 7.33 7.83
C ASN A 182 13.06 7.52 6.75
N ILE A 183 12.46 8.71 6.62
CA ILE A 183 11.56 9.04 5.52
C ILE A 183 12.34 9.13 4.20
N ASP A 184 13.51 9.78 4.19
CA ASP A 184 14.42 9.81 3.02
C ASP A 184 14.80 8.40 2.58
N TYR A 185 15.16 7.54 3.52
CA TYR A 185 15.48 6.13 3.23
C TYR A 185 14.31 5.38 2.56
N CYS A 186 13.08 5.63 2.99
CA CYS A 186 11.91 5.08 2.32
C CYS A 186 11.72 5.66 0.91
N GLU A 187 11.94 6.97 0.72
CA GLU A 187 11.82 7.62 -0.60
C GLU A 187 12.84 7.03 -1.58
N ASP A 188 14.10 6.89 -1.17
CA ASP A 188 15.18 6.29 -1.98
C ASP A 188 14.87 4.82 -2.33
N TYR A 189 14.35 4.04 -1.39
CA TYR A 189 13.91 2.68 -1.64
C TYR A 189 12.77 2.64 -2.65
N LEU A 190 11.77 3.50 -2.49
CA LEU A 190 10.61 3.57 -3.36
C LEU A 190 10.96 4.04 -4.78
N GLU A 191 11.95 4.90 -4.99
CA GLU A 191 12.38 5.26 -6.34
C GLU A 191 12.79 4.04 -7.17
N LYS A 192 13.63 3.16 -6.61
CA LYS A 192 14.04 1.90 -7.25
C LYS A 192 12.87 0.94 -7.42
N PHE A 193 12.08 0.79 -6.36
CA PHE A 193 10.92 -0.09 -6.29
C PHE A 193 9.89 0.28 -7.36
N ILE A 194 9.52 1.54 -7.47
CA ILE A 194 8.54 2.02 -8.43
C ILE A 194 9.08 2.00 -9.86
N GLN A 195 10.35 2.36 -10.07
CA GLN A 195 10.94 2.29 -11.41
C GLN A 195 10.94 0.86 -11.93
N ARG A 196 11.32 -0.12 -11.12
CA ARG A 196 11.27 -1.54 -11.47
C ARG A 196 9.86 -2.00 -11.84
N TRP A 197 8.85 -1.55 -11.11
CA TRP A 197 7.46 -1.88 -11.42
C TRP A 197 7.02 -1.31 -12.77
N PHE A 198 7.41 -0.09 -13.11
CA PHE A 198 7.14 0.50 -14.42
C PHE A 198 7.91 -0.22 -15.54
N ASP A 199 9.16 -0.62 -15.31
CA ASP A 199 9.95 -1.39 -16.27
C ASP A 199 9.23 -2.72 -16.62
N TRP A 200 8.70 -3.42 -15.61
CA TRP A 200 7.91 -4.62 -15.85
C TRP A 200 6.62 -4.37 -16.62
N LEU A 201 5.98 -3.23 -16.44
CA LEU A 201 4.81 -2.84 -17.21
C LEU A 201 5.15 -2.52 -18.67
N ASP A 202 6.33 -2.00 -18.94
CA ASP A 202 6.83 -1.73 -20.30
C ASP A 202 7.19 -3.03 -21.03
N GLU A 203 7.67 -4.03 -20.29
CA GLU A 203 8.06 -5.35 -20.79
C GLU A 203 6.90 -6.38 -20.75
N ALA A 204 5.73 -5.97 -20.28
CA ALA A 204 4.62 -6.90 -20.04
C ALA A 204 4.05 -7.46 -21.33
N GLU A 205 3.94 -8.78 -21.39
CA GLU A 205 3.19 -9.47 -22.42
C GLU A 205 1.70 -9.45 -22.10
N GLU A 206 0.89 -9.32 -23.14
CA GLU A 206 -0.56 -9.36 -23.01
C GLU A 206 -1.04 -10.77 -22.66
N LEU A 207 -1.87 -10.86 -21.61
CA LEU A 207 -2.43 -12.13 -21.20
C LEU A 207 -3.46 -12.63 -22.22
N PRO A 208 -3.38 -13.90 -22.67
CA PRO A 208 -4.37 -14.49 -23.57
C PRO A 208 -5.80 -14.34 -23.05
N ILE A 209 -6.74 -14.05 -23.94
CA ILE A 209 -8.14 -13.71 -23.60
C ILE A 209 -8.79 -14.81 -22.74
N GLU A 210 -8.53 -16.07 -23.05
CA GLU A 210 -9.06 -17.23 -22.32
C GLU A 210 -8.60 -17.34 -20.87
N ARG A 211 -7.53 -16.63 -20.49
CA ARG A 211 -6.98 -16.62 -19.13
C ARG A 211 -7.41 -15.39 -18.32
N ARG A 212 -7.95 -14.36 -18.96
CA ARG A 212 -8.26 -13.07 -18.32
C ARG A 212 -9.33 -13.18 -17.24
N ASP A 213 -10.40 -13.91 -17.49
CA ASP A 213 -11.46 -14.12 -16.51
C ASP A 213 -10.98 -14.81 -15.24
N GLN A 214 -10.07 -15.79 -15.39
CA GLN A 214 -9.49 -16.47 -14.24
C GLN A 214 -8.58 -15.54 -13.44
N GLN A 215 -7.78 -14.73 -14.15
CA GLN A 215 -6.92 -13.72 -13.52
C GLN A 215 -7.75 -12.71 -12.73
N GLN A 216 -8.80 -12.16 -13.32
CA GLN A 216 -9.67 -11.20 -12.66
C GLN A 216 -10.32 -11.76 -11.38
N LYS A 217 -10.78 -13.01 -11.42
CA LYS A 217 -11.36 -13.68 -10.26
C LYS A 217 -10.33 -13.88 -9.15
N TYR A 218 -9.10 -14.22 -9.49
CA TYR A 218 -8.02 -14.35 -8.53
C TYR A 218 -7.69 -13.00 -7.88
N ASP A 219 -7.50 -11.97 -8.68
CA ASP A 219 -7.17 -10.62 -8.21
C ASP A 219 -8.28 -10.04 -7.32
N TYR A 220 -9.54 -10.26 -7.70
CA TYR A 220 -10.68 -9.87 -6.88
C TYR A 220 -10.70 -10.60 -5.52
N ALA A 221 -10.43 -11.90 -5.51
CA ALA A 221 -10.36 -12.68 -4.28
C ALA A 221 -9.22 -12.21 -3.36
N VAL A 222 -8.04 -11.91 -3.92
CA VAL A 222 -6.89 -11.36 -3.18
C VAL A 222 -7.25 -10.00 -2.57
N ARG A 223 -7.85 -9.11 -3.36
CA ARG A 223 -8.29 -7.79 -2.91
C ARG A 223 -9.32 -7.90 -1.78
N GLU A 224 -10.39 -8.67 -1.97
CA GLU A 224 -11.44 -8.88 -0.98
C GLU A 224 -10.89 -9.44 0.35
N LEU A 225 -10.06 -10.49 0.28
CA LEU A 225 -9.47 -11.11 1.46
C LEU A 225 -8.46 -10.17 2.15
N GLY A 226 -7.66 -9.46 1.38
CA GLY A 226 -6.70 -8.48 1.90
C GLY A 226 -7.40 -7.39 2.70
N TYR A 227 -8.37 -6.72 2.08
CA TYR A 227 -9.06 -5.59 2.72
C TYR A 227 -9.97 -6.00 3.87
N ARG A 228 -10.73 -7.09 3.75
CA ARG A 228 -11.58 -7.57 4.86
C ARG A 228 -10.80 -8.00 6.11
N ASN A 229 -9.55 -8.42 5.93
CA ASN A 229 -8.72 -8.93 7.03
C ASN A 229 -7.61 -7.94 7.44
N ALA A 230 -7.46 -6.80 6.77
CA ALA A 230 -6.55 -5.76 7.20
C ALA A 230 -7.05 -5.12 8.51
N THR A 231 -6.19 -5.08 9.52
CA THR A 231 -6.55 -4.51 10.83
C THR A 231 -6.98 -3.05 10.71
N MET A 232 -6.36 -2.31 9.80
CA MET A 232 -6.66 -0.90 9.54
C MET A 232 -8.00 -0.68 8.81
N TYR A 233 -8.54 -1.69 8.13
CA TYR A 233 -9.87 -1.61 7.53
C TYR A 233 -11.00 -1.40 8.56
N ILE A 234 -10.77 -1.85 9.79
CA ILE A 234 -11.76 -1.72 10.88
C ILE A 234 -11.80 -0.28 11.44
N LEU A 235 -10.72 0.50 11.28
CA LEU A 235 -10.66 1.88 11.79
C LEU A 235 -11.74 2.78 11.16
N PRO A 236 -11.89 2.86 9.83
CA PRO A 236 -12.95 3.68 9.21
C PRO A 236 -14.34 3.31 9.70
N ILE A 237 -14.64 2.01 9.81
CA ILE A 237 -15.95 1.51 10.25
C ILE A 237 -16.27 1.88 11.71
N ARG A 238 -15.24 2.07 12.54
CA ARG A 238 -15.40 2.43 13.96
C ARG A 238 -15.34 3.92 14.24
N VAL A 239 -14.78 4.69 13.31
CA VAL A 239 -14.53 6.12 13.46
C VAL A 239 -15.55 6.95 12.66
N PHE A 240 -16.09 6.42 11.58
CA PHE A 240 -17.09 7.02 10.70
C PHE A 240 -18.32 6.14 10.55
#